data_24718f6f77f057d2a9a9f5f5c6bb2804
#
_entry.id   24718f6f77f057d2a9a9f5f5c6bb2804
#
_cell.length_a   1.000
_cell.length_b   1.000
_cell.length_c   1.000
_cell.angle_alpha   90.00
_cell.angle_beta   90.00
_cell.angle_gamma   90.00
#
_symmetry.space_group_name_H-M   'P 1'
#
loop_
_entity.id
_entity.type
_entity.pdbx_description
1 polymer ?
#
loop_
_entity_poly.entity_id
_entity_poly.type
_entity_poly.pdbx_seq_one_letter_code
_entity_poly.pdbx_strand_id
1 'polypeptide(L)'
;GFPVRLIVPGYYGCASIKWVNKISFIKPTEKTPTEDQMREFSDRTGQVGVPKKFNNHRPPIVELSAMPVTIEKWKSKSGKSRYKLTGIIWGGIHEENPEFNIVLRRANATKKIIIKEQVTLGPRNPNSFQHWEFWIDKPLRKGRYLIDIECTDSSLAATRLENHHYRRILKV
;
A
#
# COMPACT_ATOMS: atom_id res chain seq x y z
N GLY A 1 1.87 25.31 -2.41
CA GLY A 1 1.78 26.29 -1.38
C GLY A 1 2.79 27.42 -1.46
N PHE A 2 2.48 28.47 -2.23
CA PHE A 2 3.25 29.71 -2.19
C PHE A 2 2.98 30.46 -0.86
N PRO A 3 3.98 31.13 -0.20
CA PRO A 3 5.38 31.17 -0.60
C PRO A 3 6.18 29.92 -0.21
N VAL A 4 5.80 29.22 0.86
CA VAL A 4 6.53 28.07 1.40
C VAL A 4 5.57 26.97 1.80
N ARG A 5 6.00 25.73 1.66
CA ARG A 5 5.30 24.54 2.13
C ARG A 5 6.22 23.69 2.99
N LEU A 6 5.72 23.27 4.16
CA LEU A 6 6.38 22.23 4.94
C LEU A 6 6.13 20.88 4.26
N ILE A 7 7.18 20.11 4.07
CA ILE A 7 7.12 18.71 3.65
C ILE A 7 7.57 17.84 4.83
N VAL A 8 6.71 16.91 5.22
CA VAL A 8 7.01 15.94 6.29
C VAL A 8 7.15 14.56 5.64
N PRO A 9 8.40 14.09 5.42
CA PRO A 9 8.61 12.78 4.80
C PRO A 9 7.98 11.66 5.62
N GLY A 10 7.42 10.65 4.93
CA GLY A 10 6.80 9.49 5.56
C GLY A 10 5.38 9.69 6.08
N TYR A 11 4.86 10.91 6.02
CA TYR A 11 3.49 11.22 6.43
C TYR A 11 2.60 11.47 5.21
N TYR A 12 1.30 11.25 5.36
CA TYR A 12 0.35 11.62 4.31
C TYR A 12 0.43 13.11 3.98
N GLY A 13 0.14 13.46 2.73
CA GLY A 13 0.29 14.83 2.23
C GLY A 13 -0.49 15.91 3.00
N CYS A 14 -1.47 15.52 3.79
CA CYS A 14 -2.18 16.40 4.73
C CYS A 14 -1.29 16.93 5.86
N ALA A 15 -0.28 16.18 6.27
CA ALA A 15 0.69 16.62 7.26
C ALA A 15 1.66 17.67 6.67
N SER A 16 1.70 17.81 5.33
CA SER A 16 2.53 18.77 4.63
C SER A 16 1.80 20.11 4.49
N ILE A 17 2.00 20.99 5.46
CA ILE A 17 1.25 22.25 5.62
C ILE A 17 1.64 23.26 4.53
N LYS A 18 0.64 23.88 3.90
CA LYS A 18 0.80 24.97 2.94
C LYS A 18 0.85 26.33 3.64
N TRP A 19 1.43 27.33 2.96
CA TRP A 19 1.50 28.72 3.43
C TRP A 19 2.11 28.88 4.82
N VAL A 20 3.21 28.16 5.04
CA VAL A 20 3.91 28.21 6.32
C VAL A 20 4.46 29.63 6.53
N ASN A 21 4.08 30.27 7.61
CA ASN A 21 4.56 31.59 8.03
C ASN A 21 5.24 31.54 9.40
N LYS A 22 5.01 30.49 10.18
CA LYS A 22 5.62 30.31 11.49
C LYS A 22 5.78 28.84 11.84
N ILE A 23 6.91 28.48 12.42
CA ILE A 23 7.16 27.18 13.05
C ILE A 23 7.52 27.44 14.50
N SER A 24 6.85 26.76 15.44
CA SER A 24 7.11 26.89 16.88
C SER A 24 7.31 25.51 17.48
N PHE A 25 8.34 25.40 18.32
CA PHE A 25 8.54 24.23 19.15
C PHE A 25 7.74 24.40 20.44
N ILE A 26 6.93 23.42 20.76
CA ILE A 26 6.08 23.39 21.95
C ILE A 26 6.47 22.23 22.86
N LYS A 27 6.10 22.31 24.13
CA LYS A 27 6.29 21.18 25.06
C LYS A 27 5.30 20.07 24.71
N PRO A 28 5.67 18.78 24.90
CA PRO A 28 4.79 17.64 24.59
C PRO A 28 3.45 17.64 25.35
N THR A 29 3.37 18.40 26.44
CA THR A 29 2.15 18.53 27.27
C THR A 29 1.20 19.63 26.81
N GLU A 30 1.61 20.48 25.87
CA GLU A 30 0.79 21.56 25.35
C GLU A 30 -0.14 21.04 24.26
N LYS A 31 -1.45 21.20 24.44
CA LYS A 31 -2.43 20.90 23.40
C LYS A 31 -2.40 21.99 22.33
N THR A 32 -2.44 21.55 21.07
CA THR A 32 -2.50 22.45 19.92
C THR A 32 -3.84 22.34 19.21
N PRO A 33 -4.34 23.42 18.59
CA PRO A 33 -5.55 23.37 17.74
C PRO A 33 -5.42 22.35 16.60
N THR A 34 -4.18 22.01 16.23
CA THR A 34 -3.88 21.05 15.15
C THR A 34 -4.22 19.62 15.53
N GLU A 35 -4.21 19.27 16.82
CA GLU A 35 -4.50 17.89 17.27
C GLU A 35 -5.93 17.46 16.92
N ASP A 36 -6.90 18.36 17.10
CA ASP A 36 -8.29 18.06 16.76
C ASP A 36 -8.50 17.93 15.25
N GLN A 37 -7.85 18.79 14.46
CA GLN A 37 -7.85 18.69 12.99
C GLN A 37 -7.19 17.41 12.49
N MET A 38 -6.10 17.00 13.10
CA MET A 38 -5.40 15.76 12.72
C MET A 38 -6.20 14.51 13.10
N ARG A 39 -6.96 14.58 14.20
CA ARG A 39 -7.90 13.53 14.61
C ARG A 39 -9.03 13.37 13.60
N GLU A 40 -9.68 14.48 13.24
CA GLU A 40 -10.72 14.49 12.19
C GLU A 40 -10.19 13.94 10.85
N PHE A 41 -8.94 14.25 10.54
CA PHE A 41 -8.32 13.77 9.31
C PHE A 41 -8.04 12.27 9.34
N SER A 42 -7.55 11.70 10.45
CA SER A 42 -7.40 10.26 10.63
C SER A 42 -8.72 9.53 10.44
N ASP A 43 -9.81 10.10 10.97
CA ASP A 43 -11.16 9.54 10.84
C ASP A 43 -11.66 9.57 9.39
N ARG A 44 -11.31 10.60 8.61
CA ARG A 44 -11.71 10.74 7.20
C ARG A 44 -10.89 9.87 6.24
N THR A 45 -9.64 9.60 6.52
CA THR A 45 -8.80 8.75 5.65
C THR A 45 -9.20 7.29 5.69
N GLY A 46 -10.23 6.95 6.49
CA GLY A 46 -10.89 5.65 6.44
C GLY A 46 -9.89 4.51 6.69
N GLN A 47 -9.13 4.59 7.76
CA GLN A 47 -8.44 3.42 8.27
C GLN A 47 -9.51 2.43 8.70
N VAL A 48 -9.91 1.58 7.77
CA VAL A 48 -10.89 0.53 8.01
C VAL A 48 -10.33 -0.40 9.08
N GLY A 49 -11.06 -0.56 10.17
CA GLY A 49 -10.67 -1.43 11.28
C GLY A 49 -10.00 -0.75 12.47
N VAL A 50 -9.70 0.54 12.39
CA VAL A 50 -9.18 1.26 13.55
C VAL A 50 -10.34 1.80 14.38
N PRO A 51 -10.42 1.50 15.70
CA PRO A 51 -11.50 1.98 16.56
C PRO A 51 -11.58 3.51 16.55
N LYS A 52 -12.79 4.07 16.48
CA LYS A 52 -13.04 5.52 16.49
C LYS A 52 -12.57 6.25 17.77
N LYS A 53 -12.11 5.52 18.78
CA LYS A 53 -11.57 6.06 20.03
C LYS A 53 -10.05 5.99 20.04
N PHE A 54 -9.39 7.01 19.51
CA PHE A 54 -7.96 7.18 19.69
C PHE A 54 -7.69 8.03 20.92
N ASN A 55 -7.15 7.39 21.96
CA ASN A 55 -6.63 8.12 23.12
C ASN A 55 -5.23 8.71 22.86
N ASN A 56 -4.51 8.19 21.88
CA ASN A 56 -3.17 8.63 21.50
C ASN A 56 -3.14 8.95 20.00
N HIS A 57 -3.37 10.22 19.70
CA HIS A 57 -3.30 10.69 18.32
C HIS A 57 -1.84 10.75 17.85
N ARG A 58 -1.54 9.98 16.80
CA ARG A 58 -0.29 10.11 16.05
C ARG A 58 -0.61 10.62 14.65
N PRO A 59 0.21 11.51 14.09
CA PRO A 59 0.06 11.90 12.69
C PRO A 59 0.05 10.65 11.79
N PRO A 60 -0.82 10.60 10.78
CA PRO A 60 -0.93 9.42 9.92
C PRO A 60 0.35 9.23 9.11
N ILE A 61 1.11 8.23 9.50
CA ILE A 61 2.27 7.75 8.75
C ILE A 61 1.77 6.96 7.55
N VAL A 62 2.45 7.08 6.42
CA VAL A 62 2.16 6.26 5.25
C VAL A 62 2.57 4.82 5.53
N GLU A 63 1.58 3.98 5.81
CA GLU A 63 1.78 2.56 6.03
C GLU A 63 2.37 1.88 4.79
N LEU A 64 3.05 0.76 5.03
CA LEU A 64 3.54 -0.08 3.95
C LEU A 64 2.37 -0.56 3.08
N SER A 65 2.48 -0.31 1.80
CA SER A 65 1.42 -0.59 0.84
C SER A 65 2.01 -1.08 -0.47
N ALA A 66 1.27 -1.93 -1.17
CA ALA A 66 1.63 -2.44 -2.49
C ALA A 66 0.39 -2.58 -3.36
N MET A 67 0.52 -2.35 -4.67
CA MET A 67 -0.57 -2.62 -5.59
C MET A 67 -0.09 -3.11 -6.95
N PRO A 68 -0.85 -4.00 -7.60
CA PRO A 68 -0.65 -4.31 -9.02
C PRO A 68 -1.07 -3.11 -9.89
N VAL A 69 -0.20 -2.69 -10.80
CA VAL A 69 -0.43 -1.58 -11.73
C VAL A 69 -0.81 -2.10 -13.10
N THR A 70 -0.01 -3.04 -13.65
CA THR A 70 -0.29 -3.63 -14.97
C THR A 70 -0.46 -5.14 -14.90
N ILE A 71 -1.26 -5.65 -15.83
CA ILE A 71 -1.41 -7.08 -16.08
C ILE A 71 -1.34 -7.27 -17.59
N GLU A 72 -0.27 -7.88 -18.06
CA GLU A 72 -0.02 -8.10 -19.47
C GLU A 72 -0.18 -9.59 -19.81
N LYS A 73 -0.87 -9.87 -20.91
CA LYS A 73 -0.98 -11.24 -21.43
C LYS A 73 0.06 -11.47 -22.50
N TRP A 74 0.90 -12.46 -22.26
CA TRP A 74 1.93 -12.91 -23.20
C TRP A 74 1.59 -14.28 -23.76
N LYS A 75 1.92 -14.50 -25.02
CA LYS A 75 1.87 -15.85 -25.65
C LYS A 75 3.28 -16.37 -25.81
N SER A 76 3.54 -17.58 -25.30
CA SER A 76 4.79 -18.28 -25.58
C SER A 76 4.83 -18.76 -27.04
N LYS A 77 6.01 -19.13 -27.52
CA LYS A 77 6.18 -19.77 -28.87
C LYS A 77 5.32 -21.03 -29.02
N SER A 78 5.02 -21.73 -27.93
CA SER A 78 4.13 -22.91 -27.89
C SER A 78 2.63 -22.56 -27.82
N GLY A 79 2.25 -21.28 -27.93
CA GLY A 79 0.85 -20.82 -27.88
C GLY A 79 0.26 -20.72 -26.47
N LYS A 80 0.98 -21.12 -25.42
CA LYS A 80 0.52 -21.04 -24.03
C LYS A 80 0.50 -19.59 -23.58
N SER A 81 -0.60 -19.19 -22.93
CA SER A 81 -0.72 -17.84 -22.32
C SER A 81 -0.01 -17.80 -20.97
N ARG A 82 0.78 -16.74 -20.77
CA ARG A 82 1.40 -16.34 -19.50
C ARG A 82 0.91 -14.93 -19.14
N TYR A 83 0.96 -14.56 -17.89
CA TYR A 83 0.60 -13.21 -17.47
C TYR A 83 1.76 -12.61 -16.70
N LYS A 84 2.22 -11.43 -17.14
CA LYS A 84 3.16 -10.61 -16.39
C LYS A 84 2.38 -9.59 -15.58
N LEU A 85 2.62 -9.56 -14.28
CA LEU A 85 2.10 -8.56 -13.39
C LEU A 85 3.25 -7.66 -12.97
N THR A 86 3.03 -6.37 -13.00
CA THR A 86 3.96 -5.41 -12.42
C THR A 86 3.21 -4.49 -11.48
N GLY A 87 3.91 -3.98 -10.50
CA GLY A 87 3.30 -3.06 -9.54
C GLY A 87 4.32 -2.24 -8.78
N ILE A 88 3.81 -1.54 -7.79
CA ILE A 88 4.60 -0.65 -6.94
C ILE A 88 4.36 -0.94 -5.46
N ILE A 89 5.38 -0.65 -4.67
CA ILE A 89 5.37 -0.65 -3.21
C ILE A 89 5.76 0.74 -2.75
N TRP A 90 5.11 1.23 -1.71
CA TRP A 90 5.42 2.53 -1.10
C TRP A 90 5.10 2.53 0.39
N GLY A 91 5.53 3.55 1.11
CA GLY A 91 5.36 3.65 2.57
C GLY A 91 6.36 2.81 3.35
N GLY A 92 6.13 2.66 4.64
CA GLY A 92 7.01 1.88 5.50
C GLY A 92 8.46 2.37 5.46
N ILE A 93 8.68 3.66 5.68
CA ILE A 93 10.00 4.32 5.48
C ILE A 93 11.16 3.71 6.26
N HIS A 94 10.85 2.98 7.32
CA HIS A 94 11.85 2.35 8.19
C HIS A 94 12.13 0.88 7.84
N GLU A 95 11.43 0.35 6.83
CA GLU A 95 11.54 -1.05 6.46
C GLU A 95 12.57 -1.25 5.35
N GLU A 96 13.65 -1.97 5.65
CA GLU A 96 14.74 -2.14 4.69
C GLU A 96 14.37 -3.06 3.53
N ASN A 97 13.76 -4.20 3.79
CA ASN A 97 13.39 -5.18 2.75
C ASN A 97 12.09 -5.92 3.10
N PRO A 98 10.94 -5.26 2.99
CA PRO A 98 9.68 -5.95 3.23
C PRO A 98 9.44 -7.02 2.16
N GLU A 99 9.04 -8.20 2.58
CA GLU A 99 8.70 -9.29 1.68
C GLU A 99 7.21 -9.30 1.36
N PHE A 100 6.88 -9.57 0.10
CA PHE A 100 5.50 -9.62 -0.36
C PHE A 100 5.22 -10.89 -1.13
N ASN A 101 4.04 -11.44 -0.90
CA ASN A 101 3.47 -12.50 -1.71
C ASN A 101 2.36 -11.97 -2.60
N ILE A 102 2.33 -12.42 -3.84
CA ILE A 102 1.13 -12.34 -4.65
C ILE A 102 0.20 -13.48 -4.28
N VAL A 103 -1.07 -13.17 -4.15
CA VAL A 103 -2.11 -14.16 -3.86
C VAL A 103 -3.18 -14.11 -4.93
N LEU A 104 -3.33 -15.22 -5.65
CA LEU A 104 -4.34 -15.38 -6.69
C LEU A 104 -5.45 -16.33 -6.21
N ARG A 105 -6.70 -15.86 -6.30
CA ARG A 105 -7.89 -16.63 -5.96
C ARG A 105 -8.91 -16.54 -7.10
N ARG A 106 -9.80 -17.53 -7.24
CA ARG A 106 -10.97 -17.38 -8.11
C ARG A 106 -12.01 -16.47 -7.44
N ALA A 107 -12.66 -15.61 -8.23
CA ALA A 107 -13.66 -14.68 -7.70
C ALA A 107 -14.87 -15.38 -7.08
N ASN A 108 -15.22 -16.59 -7.57
CA ASN A 108 -16.31 -17.42 -7.06
C ASN A 108 -15.88 -18.44 -6.00
N ALA A 109 -14.60 -18.48 -5.64
CA ALA A 109 -14.05 -19.41 -4.65
C ALA A 109 -12.92 -18.73 -3.87
N THR A 110 -13.23 -17.62 -3.18
CA THR A 110 -12.26 -16.72 -2.53
C THR A 110 -11.44 -17.39 -1.45
N LYS A 111 -11.97 -18.45 -0.81
CA LYS A 111 -11.22 -19.22 0.20
C LYS A 111 -10.10 -20.09 -0.40
N LYS A 112 -10.20 -20.45 -1.70
CA LYS A 112 -9.21 -21.31 -2.34
C LYS A 112 -8.11 -20.49 -3.00
N ILE A 113 -6.93 -20.54 -2.41
CA ILE A 113 -5.71 -19.95 -2.99
C ILE A 113 -5.24 -20.84 -4.15
N ILE A 114 -4.95 -20.23 -5.29
CA ILE A 114 -4.42 -20.89 -6.50
C ILE A 114 -2.92 -20.68 -6.59
N ILE A 115 -2.46 -19.46 -6.28
CA ILE A 115 -1.06 -19.07 -6.22
C ILE A 115 -0.86 -18.26 -4.95
N LYS A 116 0.21 -18.55 -4.22
CA LYS A 116 0.76 -17.73 -3.16
C LYS A 116 2.28 -17.86 -3.26
N GLU A 117 2.89 -16.87 -3.88
CA GLU A 117 4.33 -16.90 -4.20
C GLU A 117 4.93 -15.50 -4.01
N GLN A 118 6.19 -15.44 -3.68
CA GLN A 118 6.92 -14.19 -3.48
C GLN A 118 7.07 -13.43 -4.79
N VAL A 119 6.91 -12.11 -4.74
CA VAL A 119 7.16 -11.23 -5.89
C VAL A 119 8.65 -10.90 -6.00
N THR A 120 9.13 -10.69 -7.22
CA THR A 120 10.47 -10.17 -7.45
C THR A 120 10.49 -8.68 -7.25
N LEU A 121 11.33 -8.21 -6.34
CA LEU A 121 11.47 -6.79 -6.01
C LEU A 121 12.60 -6.16 -6.84
N GLY A 122 12.33 -4.98 -7.39
CA GLY A 122 13.35 -4.10 -7.94
C GLY A 122 14.15 -3.39 -6.83
N PRO A 123 15.16 -2.59 -7.19
CA PRO A 123 15.95 -1.85 -6.22
C PRO A 123 15.08 -0.87 -5.44
N ARG A 124 15.34 -0.78 -4.12
CA ARG A 124 14.65 0.14 -3.24
C ARG A 124 15.30 1.52 -3.28
N ASN A 125 14.46 2.54 -3.36
CA ASN A 125 14.82 3.93 -3.13
C ASN A 125 13.94 4.49 -2.02
N PRO A 126 14.48 4.95 -0.88
CA PRO A 126 13.69 5.42 0.26
C PRO A 126 12.84 6.66 -0.07
N ASN A 127 13.18 7.40 -1.12
CA ASN A 127 12.46 8.60 -1.53
C ASN A 127 11.48 8.37 -2.69
N SER A 128 11.26 7.11 -3.09
CA SER A 128 10.41 6.74 -4.21
C SER A 128 9.68 5.43 -3.93
N PHE A 129 8.75 5.08 -4.80
CA PHE A 129 8.16 3.75 -4.80
C PHE A 129 9.15 2.73 -5.37
N GLN A 130 9.03 1.50 -4.90
CA GLN A 130 9.78 0.34 -5.38
C GLN A 130 8.94 -0.42 -6.37
N HIS A 131 9.53 -0.86 -7.48
CA HIS A 131 8.86 -1.72 -8.45
C HIS A 131 8.90 -3.18 -7.99
N TRP A 132 7.88 -3.95 -8.39
CA TRP A 132 7.88 -5.39 -8.29
C TRP A 132 7.30 -6.01 -9.55
N GLU A 133 7.67 -7.27 -9.81
CA GLU A 133 7.10 -8.06 -10.89
C GLU A 133 6.84 -9.51 -10.47
N PHE A 134 5.90 -10.13 -11.18
CA PHE A 134 5.56 -11.54 -11.00
C PHE A 134 5.04 -12.14 -12.30
N TRP A 135 5.42 -13.38 -12.56
CA TRP A 135 4.95 -14.13 -13.73
C TRP A 135 4.00 -15.25 -13.31
N ILE A 136 2.80 -15.28 -13.91
CA ILE A 136 1.90 -16.41 -13.82
C ILE A 136 2.16 -17.31 -15.01
N ASP A 137 2.91 -18.39 -14.78
CA ASP A 137 3.27 -19.39 -15.80
C ASP A 137 2.30 -20.57 -15.83
N LYS A 138 1.50 -20.73 -14.78
CA LYS A 138 0.46 -21.77 -14.70
C LYS A 138 -0.69 -21.42 -15.64
N PRO A 139 -1.19 -22.40 -16.42
CA PRO A 139 -2.37 -22.20 -17.26
C PRO A 139 -3.58 -21.88 -16.39
N LEU A 140 -4.19 -20.73 -16.61
CA LEU A 140 -5.43 -20.33 -15.93
C LEU A 140 -6.63 -20.72 -16.78
N ARG A 141 -7.63 -21.35 -16.15
CA ARG A 141 -8.92 -21.63 -16.79
C ARG A 141 -9.71 -20.34 -16.98
N LYS A 142 -10.53 -20.27 -18.04
CA LYS A 142 -11.42 -19.12 -18.28
C LYS A 142 -12.20 -18.74 -17.02
N GLY A 143 -12.23 -17.43 -16.70
CA GLY A 143 -12.91 -16.94 -15.52
C GLY A 143 -12.32 -15.65 -14.96
N ARG A 144 -12.85 -15.26 -13.79
CA ARG A 144 -12.39 -14.07 -13.06
C ARG A 144 -11.55 -14.48 -11.87
N TYR A 145 -10.45 -13.79 -11.67
CA TYR A 145 -9.49 -14.01 -10.60
C TYR A 145 -9.29 -12.73 -9.80
N LEU A 146 -9.14 -12.86 -8.51
CA LEU A 146 -8.77 -11.80 -7.58
C LEU A 146 -7.25 -11.88 -7.36
N ILE A 147 -6.59 -10.74 -7.47
CA ILE A 147 -5.16 -10.59 -7.24
C ILE A 147 -5.00 -9.67 -6.03
N ASP A 148 -4.41 -10.21 -4.98
CA ASP A 148 -4.03 -9.50 -3.77
C ASP A 148 -2.52 -9.52 -3.62
N ILE A 149 -1.96 -8.51 -2.93
CA ILE A 149 -0.60 -8.52 -2.42
C ILE A 149 -0.70 -8.60 -0.90
N GLU A 150 0.02 -9.54 -0.31
CA GLU A 150 0.10 -9.70 1.14
C GLU A 150 1.54 -9.43 1.59
N CYS A 151 1.71 -8.60 2.63
CA CYS A 151 2.99 -8.49 3.33
C CYS A 151 3.20 -9.76 4.17
N THR A 152 4.38 -10.35 4.14
CA THR A 152 4.66 -11.58 4.90
C THR A 152 4.98 -11.31 6.35
N ASP A 153 5.47 -10.12 6.66
CA ASP A 153 5.79 -9.71 8.02
C ASP A 153 4.56 -9.08 8.70
N SER A 154 3.97 -9.82 9.62
CA SER A 154 2.80 -9.38 10.39
C SER A 154 3.11 -8.32 11.45
N SER A 155 4.38 -8.03 11.73
CA SER A 155 4.78 -6.94 12.62
C SER A 155 4.68 -5.57 11.98
N LEU A 156 4.59 -5.53 10.65
CA LEU A 156 4.53 -4.29 9.88
C LEU A 156 3.10 -3.77 9.73
N ALA A 157 2.93 -2.46 9.89
CA ALA A 157 1.65 -1.82 9.65
C ALA A 157 1.32 -1.81 8.14
N ALA A 158 0.45 -2.72 7.72
CA ALA A 158 0.02 -2.91 6.34
C ALA A 158 -1.51 -3.06 6.22
N THR A 159 -2.27 -2.35 7.03
CA THR A 159 -3.74 -2.46 7.18
C THR A 159 -4.49 -2.39 5.86
N ARG A 160 -4.03 -1.58 4.91
CA ARG A 160 -4.66 -1.47 3.59
C ARG A 160 -4.50 -2.72 2.74
N LEU A 161 -3.38 -3.43 2.87
CA LEU A 161 -3.16 -4.71 2.20
C LEU A 161 -4.04 -5.79 2.83
N GLU A 162 -4.08 -5.88 4.15
CA GLU A 162 -4.93 -6.82 4.89
C GLU A 162 -6.42 -6.66 4.54
N ASN A 163 -6.86 -5.43 4.35
CA ASN A 163 -8.23 -5.11 3.93
C ASN A 163 -8.44 -5.14 2.41
N HIS A 164 -7.49 -5.63 1.64
CA HIS A 164 -7.58 -5.80 0.19
C HIS A 164 -7.93 -4.51 -0.58
N HIS A 165 -7.52 -3.34 -0.11
CA HIS A 165 -7.80 -2.05 -0.75
C HIS A 165 -7.30 -1.96 -2.20
N TYR A 166 -6.19 -2.63 -2.49
CA TYR A 166 -5.52 -2.57 -3.80
C TYR A 166 -5.72 -3.82 -4.64
N ARG A 167 -6.74 -4.61 -4.31
CA ARG A 167 -7.14 -5.80 -5.09
C ARG A 167 -7.39 -5.46 -6.54
N ARG A 168 -6.92 -6.32 -7.44
CA ARG A 168 -7.20 -6.25 -8.87
C ARG A 168 -7.95 -7.49 -9.34
N ILE A 169 -8.63 -7.34 -10.48
CA ILE A 169 -9.38 -8.44 -11.11
C ILE A 169 -8.72 -8.75 -12.45
N LEU A 170 -8.27 -10.00 -12.59
CA LEU A 170 -7.83 -10.56 -13.86
C LEU A 170 -8.99 -11.34 -14.50
N LYS A 171 -9.29 -11.04 -15.75
CA LYS A 171 -10.21 -11.80 -16.59
C LYS A 171 -9.40 -12.64 -17.58
N VAL A 172 -9.59 -13.96 -17.55
CA VAL A 172 -8.93 -14.94 -18.40
C VAL A 172 -9.91 -15.51 -19.41
#